data_6e6a3e3a4ffaec1d67f5832da0fa628a
#
_entry.id   6e6a3e3a4ffaec1d67f5832da0fa628a
#
_cell.length_a   1.000
_cell.length_b   1.000
_cell.length_c   1.000
_cell.angle_alpha   90.00
_cell.angle_beta   90.00
_cell.angle_gamma   90.00
#
_symmetry.space_group_name_H-M   'P 1'
#
loop_
_entity.id
_entity.type
_entity.pdbx_description
1 polymer ?
#
loop_
_entity_poly.entity_id
_entity_poly.type
_entity_poly.pdbx_seq_one_letter_code
_entity_poly.pdbx_strand_id
1 'polypeptide(L)'
;MSPGEPALPAAVVIGLDCMTGLQTARILARRGVPVVGLAADAAHPCARTRVCRAIVEGPIDGDGLIQALRRLGPGLVADGRAVLYPCTDAAVLTVSRGRGALAEWYHVVLPAPEVIETLMDKLAFHAYAEAAGLPVPPAFVLGGRADAVAAARRLTFPAVLKPPIKTAAWQAHTKAKVFRVEDPDDLLATYDRCHAWADALVVQAWVEGTDADLFSYNGYFGSDGEPLAGFVARKLRQWPPVTGTSCLGEECRNDTVREVAERLFRGIGYRGLGYVELKRDQRTGEHFIIEPNVGRPTGRSAIAEAGGVELLYTMYCDAVGLPLPAGRTQRYTGVKWMHLRRDVQSALHEWRAGRLTPGAWWASWRGRKAHALWDAADPVPFFADIAHVVGLGLRRGVTNPGRPTS
;
A
#
# COMPACT_ATOMS: atom_id res chain seq x y z
N MET A 1 -8.82 -10.10 31.53
CA MET A 1 -8.23 -11.42 31.24
C MET A 1 -8.66 -12.34 32.35
N SER A 2 -9.32 -13.45 32.04
CA SER A 2 -9.63 -14.49 33.02
C SER A 2 -8.33 -15.17 33.45
N PRO A 3 -8.18 -15.54 34.76
CA PRO A 3 -6.99 -16.24 35.23
C PRO A 3 -6.92 -17.61 34.54
N GLY A 4 -5.95 -17.83 33.65
CA GLY A 4 -5.69 -19.10 32.99
C GLY A 4 -5.58 -19.11 31.47
N GLU A 5 -5.86 -18.02 30.75
CA GLU A 5 -5.55 -17.95 29.33
C GLU A 5 -4.05 -17.73 29.13
N PRO A 6 -3.38 -18.52 28.26
CA PRO A 6 -1.97 -18.32 27.97
C PRO A 6 -1.77 -16.92 27.38
N ALA A 7 -0.68 -16.26 27.78
CA ALA A 7 -0.34 -14.96 27.21
C ALA A 7 -0.07 -15.08 25.71
N LEU A 8 -0.53 -14.10 24.95
CA LEU A 8 -0.37 -14.10 23.49
C LEU A 8 1.06 -13.66 23.11
N PRO A 9 1.72 -14.34 22.15
CA PRO A 9 2.97 -13.89 21.59
C PRO A 9 2.89 -12.44 21.08
N ALA A 10 3.98 -11.68 21.17
CA ALA A 10 3.98 -10.30 20.75
C ALA A 10 3.89 -10.16 19.20
N ALA A 11 3.34 -9.04 18.74
CA ALA A 11 3.47 -8.59 17.36
C ALA A 11 4.45 -7.42 17.28
N VAL A 12 5.38 -7.44 16.32
CA VAL A 12 6.30 -6.33 16.06
C VAL A 12 5.90 -5.62 14.79
N VAL A 13 5.47 -4.37 14.92
CA VAL A 13 5.05 -3.51 13.81
C VAL A 13 6.23 -2.64 13.39
N ILE A 14 6.79 -2.91 12.21
CA ILE A 14 7.97 -2.23 11.66
C ILE A 14 7.48 -1.08 10.76
N GLY A 15 7.89 0.17 11.07
CA GLY A 15 7.39 1.39 10.44
C GLY A 15 6.13 1.92 11.13
N LEU A 16 6.13 1.98 12.46
CA LEU A 16 5.03 2.54 13.25
C LEU A 16 4.80 4.03 12.95
N ASP A 17 5.82 4.72 12.48
CA ASP A 17 5.81 6.12 12.03
C ASP A 17 5.13 6.34 10.67
N CYS A 18 4.40 5.38 10.17
CA CYS A 18 3.48 5.55 9.03
C CYS A 18 2.03 5.19 9.41
N MET A 19 1.09 5.68 8.61
CA MET A 19 -0.34 5.42 8.82
C MET A 19 -0.69 3.92 8.83
N THR A 20 -0.03 3.13 7.98
CA THR A 20 -0.25 1.68 7.90
C THR A 20 0.21 1.00 9.19
N GLY A 21 1.37 1.40 9.72
CA GLY A 21 1.90 0.90 10.99
C GLY A 21 0.97 1.22 12.16
N LEU A 22 0.51 2.48 12.27
CA LEU A 22 -0.46 2.89 13.28
C LEU A 22 -1.74 2.04 13.24
N GLN A 23 -2.33 1.86 12.04
CA GLN A 23 -3.54 1.07 11.89
C GLN A 23 -3.32 -0.41 12.25
N THR A 24 -2.19 -0.98 11.84
CA THR A 24 -1.81 -2.35 12.18
C THR A 24 -1.69 -2.54 13.69
N ALA A 25 -1.01 -1.63 14.37
CA ALA A 25 -0.88 -1.67 15.83
C ALA A 25 -2.25 -1.61 16.52
N ARG A 26 -3.14 -0.71 16.10
CA ARG A 26 -4.49 -0.57 16.65
C ARG A 26 -5.35 -1.81 16.44
N ILE A 27 -5.29 -2.41 15.24
CA ILE A 27 -6.06 -3.62 14.90
C ILE A 27 -5.65 -4.78 15.83
N LEU A 28 -4.36 -5.02 15.97
CA LEU A 28 -3.83 -6.12 16.78
C LEU A 28 -4.07 -5.89 18.28
N ALA A 29 -3.82 -4.68 18.77
CA ALA A 29 -4.03 -4.35 20.18
C ALA A 29 -5.51 -4.50 20.62
N ARG A 30 -6.48 -4.20 19.73
CA ARG A 30 -7.92 -4.43 19.99
C ARG A 30 -8.28 -5.91 20.15
N ARG A 31 -7.44 -6.81 19.67
CA ARG A 31 -7.57 -8.28 19.84
C ARG A 31 -6.77 -8.79 21.05
N GLY A 32 -6.23 -7.89 21.88
CA GLY A 32 -5.43 -8.27 23.04
C GLY A 32 -4.00 -8.69 22.72
N VAL A 33 -3.55 -8.59 21.45
CA VAL A 33 -2.18 -8.92 21.06
C VAL A 33 -1.22 -7.85 21.60
N PRO A 34 -0.18 -8.22 22.38
CA PRO A 34 0.85 -7.29 22.80
C PRO A 34 1.62 -6.74 21.61
N VAL A 35 1.59 -5.43 21.37
CA VAL A 35 2.23 -4.80 20.22
C VAL A 35 3.50 -4.05 20.63
N VAL A 36 4.59 -4.33 19.95
CA VAL A 36 5.83 -3.54 20.00
C VAL A 36 5.99 -2.80 18.66
N GLY A 37 6.09 -1.47 18.70
CA GLY A 37 6.30 -0.64 17.52
C GLY A 37 7.78 -0.35 17.31
N LEU A 38 8.27 -0.48 16.06
CA LEU A 38 9.58 0.03 15.63
C LEU A 38 9.34 1.20 14.67
N ALA A 39 9.93 2.35 14.95
CA ALA A 39 9.78 3.59 14.19
C ALA A 39 11.14 4.21 13.87
N ALA A 40 11.32 4.76 12.67
CA ALA A 40 12.49 5.54 12.34
C ALA A 40 12.49 6.90 13.08
N ASP A 41 11.29 7.43 13.33
CA ASP A 41 11.05 8.65 14.10
C ASP A 41 9.93 8.42 15.14
N ALA A 42 10.30 8.23 16.39
CA ALA A 42 9.35 8.08 17.49
C ALA A 42 8.55 9.37 17.80
N ALA A 43 9.01 10.54 17.32
CA ALA A 43 8.30 11.80 17.45
C ALA A 43 7.21 11.99 16.38
N HIS A 44 7.21 11.16 15.31
CA HIS A 44 6.20 11.21 14.25
C HIS A 44 4.77 11.04 14.82
N PRO A 45 3.76 11.79 14.31
CA PRO A 45 2.39 11.70 14.82
C PRO A 45 1.83 10.28 14.94
N CYS A 46 2.08 9.40 13.97
CA CYS A 46 1.60 8.01 14.01
C CYS A 46 2.25 7.19 15.13
N ALA A 47 3.52 7.47 15.48
CA ALA A 47 4.23 6.77 16.54
C ALA A 47 3.82 7.22 17.96
N ARG A 48 3.02 8.29 18.09
CA ARG A 48 2.48 8.77 19.39
C ARG A 48 1.26 7.98 19.88
N THR A 49 1.01 6.83 19.31
CA THR A 49 -0.06 5.93 19.75
C THR A 49 0.21 5.37 21.14
N ARG A 50 -0.87 5.11 21.88
CA ARG A 50 -0.83 4.50 23.23
C ARG A 50 -1.14 3.01 23.24
N VAL A 51 -1.41 2.42 22.06
CA VAL A 51 -1.80 1.00 22.00
C VAL A 51 -0.61 0.05 22.02
N CYS A 52 0.61 0.55 21.77
CA CYS A 52 1.81 -0.26 21.84
C CYS A 52 2.31 -0.42 23.30
N ARG A 53 2.71 -1.65 23.67
CA ARG A 53 3.37 -1.94 24.93
C ARG A 53 4.73 -1.23 25.05
N ALA A 54 5.43 -1.12 23.92
CA ALA A 54 6.69 -0.40 23.78
C ALA A 54 6.83 0.17 22.39
N ILE A 55 7.52 1.31 22.27
CA ILE A 55 7.92 1.91 20.99
C ILE A 55 9.44 2.05 21.03
N VAL A 56 10.09 1.48 20.04
CA VAL A 56 11.55 1.51 19.87
C VAL A 56 11.88 2.36 18.66
N GLU A 57 12.72 3.37 18.85
CA GLU A 57 13.27 4.15 17.74
C GLU A 57 14.50 3.46 17.17
N GLY A 58 14.53 3.33 15.85
CA GLY A 58 15.64 2.69 15.16
C GLY A 58 15.39 2.49 13.68
N PRO A 59 16.40 1.94 12.97
CA PRO A 59 16.28 1.68 11.53
C PRO A 59 15.10 0.74 11.22
N ILE A 60 14.32 1.08 10.18
CA ILE A 60 13.17 0.31 9.71
C ILE A 60 13.44 -0.44 8.40
N ASP A 61 14.67 -0.41 7.91
CA ASP A 61 15.15 -1.15 6.74
C ASP A 61 16.66 -1.44 6.84
N GLY A 62 17.19 -2.18 5.84
CA GLY A 62 18.60 -2.53 5.71
C GLY A 62 19.15 -3.35 6.89
N ASP A 63 20.48 -3.46 6.95
CA ASP A 63 21.16 -4.25 8.00
C ASP A 63 20.87 -3.74 9.40
N GLY A 64 20.64 -2.44 9.55
CA GLY A 64 20.29 -1.81 10.81
C GLY A 64 18.98 -2.36 11.39
N LEU A 65 17.96 -2.62 10.55
CA LEU A 65 16.71 -3.26 10.96
C LEU A 65 16.97 -4.68 11.46
N ILE A 66 17.74 -5.49 10.73
CA ILE A 66 18.06 -6.87 11.15
C ILE A 66 18.74 -6.88 12.52
N GLN A 67 19.71 -5.97 12.73
CA GLN A 67 20.40 -5.83 14.03
C GLN A 67 19.42 -5.39 15.14
N ALA A 68 18.52 -4.45 14.86
CA ALA A 68 17.52 -4.00 15.83
C ALA A 68 16.58 -5.15 16.23
N LEU A 69 16.07 -5.92 15.26
CA LEU A 69 15.21 -7.08 15.52
C LEU A 69 15.95 -8.18 16.30
N ARG A 70 17.22 -8.47 15.98
CA ARG A 70 18.03 -9.43 16.77
C ARG A 70 18.25 -9.01 18.21
N ARG A 71 18.39 -7.71 18.47
CA ARG A 71 18.48 -7.20 19.87
C ARG A 71 17.15 -7.29 20.62
N LEU A 72 16.03 -7.07 19.93
CA LEU A 72 14.69 -7.12 20.53
C LEU A 72 14.20 -8.56 20.77
N GLY A 73 14.54 -9.49 19.89
CA GLY A 73 14.02 -10.86 19.84
C GLY A 73 14.08 -11.60 21.18
N PRO A 74 15.25 -11.69 21.86
CA PRO A 74 15.35 -12.41 23.13
C PRO A 74 14.38 -11.94 24.23
N GLY A 75 14.03 -10.64 24.23
CA GLY A 75 13.08 -10.07 25.19
C GLY A 75 11.61 -10.29 24.86
N LEU A 76 11.28 -10.88 23.70
CA LEU A 76 9.91 -11.02 23.22
C LEU A 76 9.38 -12.46 23.20
N VAL A 77 10.24 -13.45 23.43
CA VAL A 77 9.89 -14.88 23.22
C VAL A 77 9.33 -15.60 24.47
N ALA A 78 9.11 -14.87 25.56
CA ALA A 78 8.59 -15.49 26.79
C ALA A 78 7.25 -16.23 26.58
N ASP A 79 6.40 -15.70 25.72
CA ASP A 79 5.08 -16.24 25.38
C ASP A 79 5.05 -16.93 23.99
N GLY A 80 6.23 -17.14 23.38
CA GLY A 80 6.40 -17.69 22.04
C GLY A 80 7.03 -16.69 21.06
N ARG A 81 7.35 -17.15 19.85
CA ARG A 81 7.95 -16.29 18.82
C ARG A 81 7.00 -15.17 18.42
N ALA A 82 7.54 -13.94 18.34
CA ALA A 82 6.75 -12.78 17.93
C ALA A 82 6.42 -12.80 16.43
N VAL A 83 5.31 -12.18 16.01
CA VAL A 83 4.90 -12.08 14.60
C VAL A 83 5.35 -10.73 14.03
N LEU A 84 6.08 -10.74 12.90
CA LEU A 84 6.53 -9.51 12.23
C LEU A 84 5.46 -8.96 11.28
N TYR A 85 5.23 -7.64 11.37
CA TYR A 85 4.40 -6.86 10.45
C TYR A 85 5.22 -5.73 9.84
N PRO A 86 5.99 -6.00 8.76
CA PRO A 86 6.63 -4.91 8.02
C PRO A 86 5.57 -4.05 7.33
N CYS A 87 5.65 -2.72 7.49
CA CYS A 87 4.64 -1.78 6.97
C CYS A 87 5.14 -0.91 5.80
N THR A 88 6.36 -1.15 5.33
CA THR A 88 6.96 -0.51 4.16
C THR A 88 7.57 -1.54 3.21
N ASP A 89 7.70 -1.20 1.92
CA ASP A 89 8.30 -2.09 0.93
C ASP A 89 9.77 -2.40 1.26
N ALA A 90 10.51 -1.41 1.73
CA ALA A 90 11.91 -1.58 2.16
C ALA A 90 12.02 -2.55 3.36
N ALA A 91 11.12 -2.44 4.33
CA ALA A 91 11.05 -3.38 5.46
C ALA A 91 10.73 -4.80 5.01
N VAL A 92 9.78 -4.98 4.06
CA VAL A 92 9.45 -6.30 3.49
C VAL A 92 10.67 -6.94 2.86
N LEU A 93 11.38 -6.23 1.97
CA LEU A 93 12.59 -6.74 1.33
C LEU A 93 13.67 -7.11 2.34
N THR A 94 13.90 -6.23 3.32
CA THR A 94 14.89 -6.46 4.38
C THR A 94 14.56 -7.70 5.20
N VAL A 95 13.31 -7.81 5.69
CA VAL A 95 12.86 -8.97 6.48
C VAL A 95 12.87 -10.24 5.64
N SER A 96 12.49 -10.16 4.37
CA SER A 96 12.51 -11.31 3.45
C SER A 96 13.92 -11.87 3.27
N ARG A 97 14.89 -11.01 3.00
CA ARG A 97 16.30 -11.39 2.82
C ARG A 97 16.96 -11.87 4.12
N GLY A 98 16.60 -11.23 5.24
CA GLY A 98 17.14 -11.53 6.56
C GLY A 98 16.40 -12.64 7.33
N ARG A 99 15.41 -13.32 6.75
CA ARG A 99 14.52 -14.27 7.46
C ARG A 99 15.24 -15.35 8.25
N GLY A 100 16.34 -15.89 7.73
CA GLY A 100 17.13 -16.90 8.42
C GLY A 100 17.72 -16.41 9.74
N ALA A 101 18.19 -15.15 9.78
CA ALA A 101 18.76 -14.54 10.98
C ALA A 101 17.68 -14.14 12.03
N LEU A 102 16.42 -14.20 11.66
CA LEU A 102 15.27 -13.78 12.51
C LEU A 102 14.44 -14.98 12.99
N ALA A 103 14.60 -16.17 12.41
CA ALA A 103 13.74 -17.33 12.60
C ALA A 103 13.69 -17.86 14.04
N GLU A 104 14.73 -17.59 14.83
CA GLU A 104 14.81 -18.00 16.25
C GLU A 104 13.74 -17.29 17.11
N TRP A 105 13.49 -16.00 16.81
CA TRP A 105 12.62 -15.16 17.66
C TRP A 105 11.31 -14.76 17.00
N TYR A 106 11.20 -14.92 15.65
CA TYR A 106 10.10 -14.35 14.90
C TYR A 106 9.44 -15.33 13.95
N HIS A 107 8.13 -15.18 13.81
CA HIS A 107 7.38 -15.68 12.67
C HIS A 107 7.47 -14.66 11.52
N VAL A 108 8.13 -15.05 10.43
CA VAL A 108 8.23 -14.27 9.19
C VAL A 108 7.21 -14.84 8.20
N VAL A 109 6.02 -14.21 8.13
CA VAL A 109 4.93 -14.67 7.27
C VAL A 109 5.02 -13.96 5.91
N LEU A 110 5.97 -14.40 5.12
CA LEU A 110 6.25 -13.90 3.78
C LEU A 110 6.46 -15.08 2.83
N PRO A 111 6.16 -14.96 1.52
CA PRO A 111 6.51 -15.98 0.55
C PRO A 111 8.04 -16.09 0.38
N ALA A 112 8.49 -16.96 -0.49
CA ALA A 112 9.92 -17.10 -0.83
C ALA A 112 10.49 -15.73 -1.30
N PRO A 113 11.79 -15.44 -1.04
CA PRO A 113 12.39 -14.17 -1.42
C PRO A 113 12.22 -13.83 -2.91
N GLU A 114 12.36 -14.83 -3.76
CA GLU A 114 12.27 -14.71 -5.22
C GLU A 114 10.86 -14.25 -5.65
N VAL A 115 9.81 -14.71 -4.93
CA VAL A 115 8.43 -14.30 -5.17
C VAL A 115 8.23 -12.83 -4.77
N ILE A 116 8.78 -12.41 -3.62
CA ILE A 116 8.75 -11.00 -3.19
C ILE A 116 9.45 -10.12 -4.22
N GLU A 117 10.67 -10.49 -4.64
CA GLU A 117 11.47 -9.72 -5.58
C GLU A 117 10.78 -9.62 -6.95
N THR A 118 10.21 -10.72 -7.46
CA THR A 118 9.44 -10.71 -8.71
C THR A 118 8.24 -9.78 -8.64
N LEU A 119 7.45 -9.84 -7.55
CA LEU A 119 6.24 -9.03 -7.42
C LEU A 119 6.52 -7.55 -7.12
N MET A 120 7.67 -7.22 -6.54
CA MET A 120 8.05 -5.84 -6.23
C MET A 120 8.83 -5.16 -7.36
N ASP A 121 9.49 -5.91 -8.22
CA ASP A 121 10.12 -5.37 -9.43
C ASP A 121 9.09 -5.24 -10.56
N LYS A 122 8.92 -4.04 -11.09
CA LYS A 122 7.88 -3.75 -12.10
C LYS A 122 8.07 -4.50 -13.41
N LEU A 123 9.33 -4.72 -13.82
CA LEU A 123 9.63 -5.41 -15.06
C LEU A 123 9.49 -6.92 -14.89
N ALA A 124 10.02 -7.47 -13.81
CA ALA A 124 9.89 -8.88 -13.49
C ALA A 124 8.41 -9.27 -13.29
N PHE A 125 7.64 -8.44 -12.56
CA PHE A 125 6.21 -8.65 -12.40
C PHE A 125 5.46 -8.63 -13.75
N HIS A 126 5.76 -7.64 -14.62
CA HIS A 126 5.09 -7.54 -15.92
C HIS A 126 5.38 -8.76 -16.79
N ALA A 127 6.65 -9.18 -16.87
CA ALA A 127 7.04 -10.37 -17.60
C ALA A 127 6.37 -11.65 -17.06
N TYR A 128 6.33 -11.80 -15.72
CA TYR A 128 5.62 -12.91 -15.08
C TYR A 128 4.12 -12.87 -15.43
N ALA A 129 3.48 -11.71 -15.31
CA ALA A 129 2.05 -11.56 -15.54
C ALA A 129 1.66 -11.88 -16.99
N GLU A 130 2.45 -11.43 -17.98
CA GLU A 130 2.25 -11.79 -19.39
C GLU A 130 2.40 -13.30 -19.62
N ALA A 131 3.47 -13.91 -19.10
CA ALA A 131 3.70 -15.35 -19.22
C ALA A 131 2.59 -16.19 -18.56
N ALA A 132 2.00 -15.70 -17.45
CA ALA A 132 0.90 -16.33 -16.74
C ALA A 132 -0.50 -16.03 -17.34
N GLY A 133 -0.57 -15.26 -18.42
CA GLY A 133 -1.83 -14.83 -19.05
C GLY A 133 -2.70 -13.97 -18.13
N LEU A 134 -2.09 -13.22 -17.20
CA LEU A 134 -2.81 -12.30 -16.33
C LEU A 134 -3.10 -10.97 -17.06
N PRO A 135 -4.21 -10.31 -16.80
CA PRO A 135 -4.58 -9.08 -17.47
C PRO A 135 -3.70 -7.92 -16.95
N VAL A 136 -2.64 -7.60 -17.68
CA VAL A 136 -1.79 -6.41 -17.48
C VAL A 136 -1.90 -5.51 -18.70
N PRO A 137 -1.80 -4.17 -18.55
CA PRO A 137 -1.79 -3.28 -19.72
C PRO A 137 -0.55 -3.56 -20.55
N PRO A 138 -0.66 -3.67 -21.90
CA PRO A 138 0.49 -3.86 -22.78
C PRO A 138 1.60 -2.84 -22.47
N ALA A 139 2.83 -3.31 -22.32
CA ALA A 139 3.97 -2.45 -22.03
C ALA A 139 5.23 -2.91 -22.80
N PHE A 140 6.14 -1.97 -23.03
CA PHE A 140 7.41 -2.23 -23.71
C PHE A 140 8.54 -1.54 -22.97
N VAL A 141 9.65 -2.26 -22.79
CA VAL A 141 10.90 -1.69 -22.29
C VAL A 141 11.63 -1.05 -23.45
N LEU A 142 12.08 0.18 -23.26
CA LEU A 142 12.76 1.00 -24.27
C LEU A 142 14.22 1.17 -23.85
N GLY A 143 15.11 0.31 -24.32
CA GLY A 143 16.56 0.44 -24.17
C GLY A 143 17.20 1.37 -25.21
N GLY A 144 16.47 1.66 -26.28
CA GLY A 144 16.94 2.54 -27.37
C GLY A 144 15.80 3.10 -28.20
N ARG A 145 16.14 4.03 -29.11
CA ARG A 145 15.14 4.67 -29.99
C ARG A 145 14.46 3.67 -30.94
N ALA A 146 15.15 2.61 -31.34
CA ALA A 146 14.56 1.55 -32.16
C ALA A 146 13.41 0.84 -31.44
N ASP A 147 13.55 0.60 -30.10
CA ASP A 147 12.50 0.00 -29.29
C ASP A 147 11.29 0.95 -29.17
N ALA A 148 11.54 2.27 -29.05
CA ALA A 148 10.47 3.26 -29.01
C ALA A 148 9.67 3.27 -30.33
N VAL A 149 10.34 3.17 -31.48
CA VAL A 149 9.69 3.05 -32.78
C VAL A 149 8.89 1.76 -32.92
N ALA A 150 9.44 0.63 -32.45
CA ALA A 150 8.73 -0.65 -32.44
C ALA A 150 7.50 -0.63 -31.53
N ALA A 151 7.61 -0.04 -30.33
CA ALA A 151 6.51 0.12 -29.40
C ALA A 151 5.42 1.05 -29.96
N ALA A 152 5.79 2.16 -30.59
CA ALA A 152 4.87 3.11 -31.20
C ALA A 152 3.93 2.49 -32.24
N ARG A 153 4.39 1.44 -32.93
CA ARG A 153 3.60 0.70 -33.93
C ARG A 153 2.65 -0.35 -33.34
N ARG A 154 2.89 -0.79 -32.10
CA ARG A 154 2.20 -1.93 -31.48
C ARG A 154 1.29 -1.53 -30.33
N LEU A 155 1.56 -0.37 -29.72
CA LEU A 155 0.87 0.07 -28.53
C LEU A 155 -0.44 0.78 -28.88
N THR A 156 -1.46 0.58 -28.04
CA THR A 156 -2.69 1.37 -28.10
C THR A 156 -2.51 2.65 -27.31
N PHE A 157 -2.90 3.77 -27.91
CA PHE A 157 -2.82 5.09 -27.28
C PHE A 157 -4.19 5.53 -26.71
N PRO A 158 -4.17 6.46 -25.72
CA PRO A 158 -3.00 7.06 -25.10
C PRO A 158 -2.19 6.05 -24.30
N ALA A 159 -0.92 6.41 -24.00
CA ALA A 159 0.00 5.59 -23.22
C ALA A 159 0.73 6.44 -22.17
N VAL A 160 1.53 5.82 -21.32
CA VAL A 160 2.40 6.51 -20.37
C VAL A 160 3.83 6.05 -20.53
N LEU A 161 4.75 7.02 -20.57
CA LEU A 161 6.18 6.81 -20.57
C LEU A 161 6.74 7.12 -19.18
N LYS A 162 7.53 6.21 -18.62
CA LYS A 162 8.06 6.31 -17.23
C LYS A 162 9.39 5.54 -17.11
N PRO A 163 10.28 5.90 -16.17
CA PRO A 163 11.39 5.04 -15.83
C PRO A 163 10.89 3.82 -15.01
N PRO A 164 11.52 2.64 -15.12
CA PRO A 164 11.24 1.48 -14.26
C PRO A 164 11.38 1.84 -12.78
N ILE A 165 12.47 2.55 -12.46
CA ILE A 165 12.79 3.04 -11.13
C ILE A 165 13.04 4.54 -11.21
N LYS A 166 12.51 5.31 -10.25
CA LYS A 166 12.81 6.73 -10.14
C LYS A 166 14.17 6.94 -9.51
N THR A 167 15.14 7.23 -10.33
CA THR A 167 16.49 7.54 -9.92
C THR A 167 16.65 9.03 -9.54
N ALA A 168 17.74 9.38 -8.84
CA ALA A 168 18.10 10.77 -8.59
C ALA A 168 18.31 11.56 -9.91
N ALA A 169 18.86 10.90 -10.95
CA ALA A 169 19.01 11.49 -12.28
C ALA A 169 17.66 11.89 -12.89
N TRP A 170 16.66 11.01 -12.86
CA TRP A 170 15.29 11.35 -13.29
C TRP A 170 14.70 12.53 -12.50
N GLN A 171 14.84 12.49 -11.18
CA GLN A 171 14.29 13.51 -10.27
C GLN A 171 14.95 14.89 -10.43
N ALA A 172 16.19 14.94 -10.89
CA ALA A 172 16.89 16.19 -11.22
C ALA A 172 16.25 16.94 -12.40
N HIS A 173 15.63 16.21 -13.33
CA HIS A 173 15.01 16.80 -14.53
C HIS A 173 13.50 17.04 -14.40
N THR A 174 12.81 16.24 -13.57
CA THR A 174 11.35 16.35 -13.47
C THR A 174 10.80 15.84 -12.14
N LYS A 175 9.70 16.46 -11.69
CA LYS A 175 8.88 15.96 -10.57
C LYS A 175 7.81 14.97 -11.04
N ALA A 176 7.58 14.89 -12.36
CA ALA A 176 6.55 14.02 -12.92
C ALA A 176 6.88 12.54 -12.65
N LYS A 177 5.85 11.78 -12.33
CA LYS A 177 5.97 10.32 -12.17
C LYS A 177 5.94 9.60 -13.50
N VAL A 178 5.18 10.12 -14.43
CA VAL A 178 4.94 9.58 -15.75
C VAL A 178 4.70 10.72 -16.74
N PHE A 179 4.97 10.52 -18.00
CA PHE A 179 4.52 11.38 -19.10
C PHE A 179 3.40 10.63 -19.84
N ARG A 180 2.23 11.24 -19.93
CA ARG A 180 1.17 10.75 -20.80
C ARG A 180 1.52 11.15 -22.25
N VAL A 181 1.37 10.22 -23.16
CA VAL A 181 1.61 10.38 -24.58
C VAL A 181 0.35 9.98 -25.35
N GLU A 182 -0.07 10.83 -26.27
CA GLU A 182 -1.39 10.71 -26.89
C GLU A 182 -1.37 9.89 -28.18
N ASP A 183 -0.23 9.82 -28.87
CA ASP A 183 -0.07 9.15 -30.14
C ASP A 183 1.39 8.68 -30.36
N PRO A 184 1.69 7.95 -31.46
CA PRO A 184 3.04 7.50 -31.81
C PRO A 184 4.08 8.61 -31.89
N ASP A 185 3.74 9.76 -32.47
CA ASP A 185 4.69 10.85 -32.66
C ASP A 185 5.01 11.55 -31.34
N ASP A 186 4.01 11.73 -30.46
CA ASP A 186 4.21 12.24 -29.10
C ASP A 186 5.05 11.29 -28.26
N LEU A 187 4.88 9.96 -28.43
CA LEU A 187 5.75 8.98 -27.78
C LEU A 187 7.21 9.19 -28.20
N LEU A 188 7.49 9.29 -29.49
CA LEU A 188 8.85 9.45 -29.99
C LEU A 188 9.47 10.79 -29.56
N ALA A 189 8.73 11.88 -29.63
CA ALA A 189 9.16 13.20 -29.20
C ALA A 189 9.45 13.22 -27.68
N THR A 190 8.59 12.58 -26.86
CA THR A 190 8.79 12.48 -25.42
C THR A 190 9.97 11.58 -25.07
N TYR A 191 10.16 10.46 -25.79
CA TYR A 191 11.32 9.60 -25.64
C TYR A 191 12.62 10.37 -25.94
N ASP A 192 12.71 11.05 -27.08
CA ASP A 192 13.89 11.82 -27.50
C ASP A 192 14.25 12.92 -26.46
N ARG A 193 13.24 13.48 -25.77
CA ARG A 193 13.43 14.49 -24.72
C ARG A 193 13.99 13.89 -23.42
N CYS A 194 13.58 12.67 -23.02
CA CYS A 194 13.84 12.19 -21.66
C CYS A 194 14.67 10.89 -21.59
N HIS A 195 15.06 10.28 -22.72
CA HIS A 195 15.80 9.02 -22.72
C HIS A 195 17.14 9.08 -21.96
N ALA A 196 17.81 10.24 -21.97
CA ALA A 196 19.07 10.43 -21.24
C ALA A 196 18.90 10.58 -19.71
N TRP A 197 17.66 10.62 -19.20
CA TRP A 197 17.39 10.79 -17.77
C TRP A 197 17.32 9.46 -16.99
N ALA A 198 17.32 8.34 -17.71
CA ALA A 198 17.28 7.00 -17.13
C ALA A 198 17.92 5.99 -18.08
N ASP A 199 18.49 4.92 -17.54
CA ASP A 199 19.14 3.85 -18.31
C ASP A 199 18.16 3.09 -19.22
N ALA A 200 16.90 3.02 -18.83
CA ALA A 200 15.81 2.48 -19.63
C ALA A 200 14.50 3.22 -19.32
N LEU A 201 13.58 3.19 -20.26
CA LEU A 201 12.22 3.69 -20.09
C LEU A 201 11.21 2.55 -20.33
N VAL A 202 10.03 2.69 -19.77
CA VAL A 202 8.88 1.81 -20.03
C VAL A 202 7.77 2.65 -20.60
N VAL A 203 7.23 2.24 -21.74
CA VAL A 203 5.96 2.74 -22.24
C VAL A 203 4.88 1.71 -21.99
N GLN A 204 3.72 2.13 -21.49
CA GLN A 204 2.62 1.26 -21.10
C GLN A 204 1.29 1.87 -21.56
N ALA A 205 0.41 1.06 -22.13
CA ALA A 205 -0.93 1.49 -22.49
C ALA A 205 -1.65 2.14 -21.30
N TRP A 206 -2.32 3.25 -21.54
CA TRP A 206 -3.12 3.92 -20.52
C TRP A 206 -4.46 3.21 -20.34
N VAL A 207 -4.78 2.83 -19.12
CA VAL A 207 -6.09 2.31 -18.78
C VAL A 207 -7.01 3.48 -18.47
N GLU A 208 -8.01 3.73 -19.33
CA GLU A 208 -8.94 4.84 -19.14
C GLU A 208 -9.86 4.61 -17.94
N GLY A 209 -10.22 5.70 -17.28
CA GLY A 209 -11.12 5.69 -16.15
C GLY A 209 -10.72 6.64 -15.04
N THR A 210 -11.66 6.86 -14.13
CA THR A 210 -11.54 7.75 -12.97
C THR A 210 -10.89 7.03 -11.78
N ASP A 211 -10.75 7.74 -10.66
CA ASP A 211 -10.32 7.13 -9.39
C ASP A 211 -11.28 6.01 -8.94
N ALA A 212 -12.58 6.13 -9.27
CA ALA A 212 -13.60 5.14 -8.89
C ALA A 212 -13.51 3.81 -9.69
N ASP A 213 -12.71 3.78 -10.75
CA ASP A 213 -12.40 2.57 -11.51
C ASP A 213 -11.16 1.83 -10.97
N LEU A 214 -10.53 2.33 -9.91
CA LEU A 214 -9.44 1.67 -9.21
C LEU A 214 -9.97 0.80 -8.08
N PHE A 215 -9.83 -0.50 -8.26
CA PHE A 215 -10.19 -1.54 -7.30
C PHE A 215 -8.94 -2.11 -6.64
N SER A 216 -9.13 -2.76 -5.51
CA SER A 216 -8.08 -3.51 -4.85
C SER A 216 -8.63 -4.78 -4.23
N TYR A 217 -7.87 -5.85 -4.35
CA TYR A 217 -8.02 -7.04 -3.52
C TYR A 217 -6.98 -7.01 -2.41
N ASN A 218 -7.39 -7.39 -1.22
CA ASN A 218 -6.51 -7.58 -0.05
C ASN A 218 -6.79 -8.98 0.48
N GLY A 219 -5.78 -9.82 0.53
CA GLY A 219 -5.90 -11.18 0.98
C GLY A 219 -4.81 -11.56 1.98
N TYR A 220 -5.13 -12.59 2.75
CA TYR A 220 -4.14 -13.36 3.49
C TYR A 220 -4.15 -14.78 2.96
N PHE A 221 -2.98 -15.27 2.55
CA PHE A 221 -2.77 -16.59 1.96
C PHE A 221 -2.00 -17.47 2.95
N GLY A 222 -2.53 -18.66 3.21
CA GLY A 222 -1.94 -19.65 4.09
C GLY A 222 -0.66 -20.30 3.53
N SER A 223 -0.16 -21.29 4.25
CA SER A 223 1.05 -22.02 3.83
C SER A 223 0.86 -22.89 2.59
N ASP A 224 -0.38 -23.25 2.28
CA ASP A 224 -0.82 -23.99 1.10
C ASP A 224 -1.07 -23.09 -0.13
N GLY A 225 -0.91 -21.76 0.02
CA GLY A 225 -1.19 -20.79 -1.03
C GLY A 225 -2.66 -20.43 -1.20
N GLU A 226 -3.56 -20.99 -0.37
CA GLU A 226 -4.98 -20.69 -0.44
C GLU A 226 -5.36 -19.43 0.37
N PRO A 227 -6.34 -18.62 -0.11
CA PRO A 227 -6.78 -17.43 0.58
C PRO A 227 -7.58 -17.80 1.84
N LEU A 228 -7.05 -17.51 3.00
CA LEU A 228 -7.72 -17.69 4.29
C LEU A 228 -8.64 -16.51 4.64
N ALA A 229 -8.38 -15.33 4.11
CA ALA A 229 -9.24 -14.16 4.21
C ALA A 229 -9.08 -13.27 2.96
N GLY A 230 -10.15 -12.64 2.52
CA GLY A 230 -10.12 -11.77 1.35
C GLY A 230 -11.13 -10.63 1.40
N PHE A 231 -10.76 -9.49 0.81
CA PHE A 231 -11.56 -8.27 0.83
C PHE A 231 -11.33 -7.45 -0.44
N VAL A 232 -12.41 -7.02 -1.09
CA VAL A 232 -12.39 -6.14 -2.25
C VAL A 232 -12.88 -4.74 -1.86
N ALA A 233 -12.15 -3.73 -2.29
CA ALA A 233 -12.53 -2.33 -2.14
C ALA A 233 -12.22 -1.54 -3.42
N ARG A 234 -12.84 -0.36 -3.55
CA ARG A 234 -12.50 0.60 -4.61
C ARG A 234 -12.06 1.94 -4.03
N LYS A 235 -11.28 2.70 -4.79
CA LYS A 235 -11.04 4.11 -4.50
C LYS A 235 -12.29 4.91 -4.87
N LEU A 236 -12.60 5.94 -4.10
CA LEU A 236 -13.54 6.97 -4.50
C LEU A 236 -12.80 8.26 -4.82
N ARG A 237 -11.72 8.55 -4.09
CA ARG A 237 -10.80 9.68 -4.33
C ARG A 237 -9.38 9.36 -3.86
N GLN A 238 -8.41 10.04 -4.46
CA GLN A 238 -6.99 9.97 -4.09
C GLN A 238 -6.36 11.37 -4.02
N TRP A 239 -5.25 11.47 -3.34
CA TRP A 239 -4.48 12.70 -3.28
C TRP A 239 -2.97 12.44 -3.35
N PRO A 240 -2.18 13.12 -4.21
CA PRO A 240 -2.64 14.00 -5.31
C PRO A 240 -3.50 13.25 -6.35
N PRO A 241 -4.24 13.98 -7.22
CA PRO A 241 -5.03 13.35 -8.28
C PRO A 241 -4.20 12.48 -9.21
N VAL A 242 -4.81 11.49 -9.84
CA VAL A 242 -4.27 10.57 -10.86
C VAL A 242 -3.25 9.57 -10.31
N THR A 243 -2.25 10.01 -9.53
CA THR A 243 -1.10 9.17 -9.08
C THR A 243 -0.91 9.17 -7.57
N GLY A 244 -1.92 9.64 -6.82
CA GLY A 244 -1.87 9.75 -5.36
C GLY A 244 -2.24 8.47 -4.63
N THR A 245 -2.18 8.57 -3.30
CA THR A 245 -2.71 7.53 -2.43
C THR A 245 -4.19 7.75 -2.14
N SER A 246 -4.94 6.68 -1.91
CA SER A 246 -6.35 6.77 -1.56
C SER A 246 -6.58 7.70 -0.37
N CYS A 247 -7.58 8.57 -0.46
CA CYS A 247 -8.05 9.40 0.64
C CYS A 247 -9.50 9.10 1.04
N LEU A 248 -10.30 8.56 0.12
CA LEU A 248 -11.59 7.95 0.38
C LEU A 248 -11.69 6.66 -0.43
N GLY A 249 -12.07 5.58 0.22
CA GLY A 249 -12.34 4.30 -0.42
C GLY A 249 -13.54 3.64 0.22
N GLU A 250 -14.13 2.68 -0.47
CA GLU A 250 -15.25 1.91 0.04
C GLU A 250 -15.13 0.42 -0.28
N GLU A 251 -15.72 -0.38 0.58
CA GLU A 251 -15.97 -1.77 0.34
C GLU A 251 -16.89 -1.93 -0.89
N CYS A 252 -16.56 -2.88 -1.76
CA CYS A 252 -17.43 -3.20 -2.89
C CYS A 252 -17.35 -4.68 -3.26
N ARG A 253 -18.35 -5.16 -4.01
CA ARG A 253 -18.30 -6.46 -4.67
C ARG A 253 -17.71 -6.27 -6.07
N ASN A 254 -16.70 -7.04 -6.39
CA ASN A 254 -16.17 -7.19 -7.74
C ASN A 254 -15.51 -8.56 -7.85
N ASP A 255 -16.28 -9.52 -8.36
CA ASP A 255 -15.83 -10.92 -8.43
C ASP A 255 -14.67 -11.08 -9.42
N THR A 256 -14.63 -10.32 -10.53
CA THR A 256 -13.52 -10.32 -11.48
C THR A 256 -12.21 -9.88 -10.81
N VAL A 257 -12.24 -8.81 -9.99
CA VAL A 257 -11.06 -8.35 -9.25
C VAL A 257 -10.57 -9.41 -8.28
N ARG A 258 -11.48 -10.09 -7.58
CA ARG A 258 -11.14 -11.18 -6.67
C ARG A 258 -10.50 -12.35 -7.41
N GLU A 259 -11.12 -12.81 -8.47
CA GLU A 259 -10.66 -13.97 -9.24
C GLU A 259 -9.29 -13.74 -9.89
N VAL A 260 -9.07 -12.56 -10.48
CA VAL A 260 -7.77 -12.19 -11.06
C VAL A 260 -6.70 -12.12 -9.98
N ALA A 261 -7.00 -11.53 -8.83
CA ALA A 261 -6.06 -11.43 -7.71
C ALA A 261 -5.70 -12.79 -7.13
N GLU A 262 -6.69 -13.64 -6.88
CA GLU A 262 -6.47 -14.97 -6.35
C GLU A 262 -5.71 -15.85 -7.36
N ARG A 263 -5.97 -15.73 -8.66
CA ARG A 263 -5.19 -16.41 -9.71
C ARG A 263 -3.73 -15.96 -9.73
N LEU A 264 -3.47 -14.65 -9.58
CA LEU A 264 -2.10 -14.13 -9.46
C LEU A 264 -1.38 -14.78 -8.28
N PHE A 265 -1.96 -14.69 -7.08
CA PHE A 265 -1.28 -15.12 -5.86
C PHE A 265 -1.14 -16.65 -5.76
N ARG A 266 -2.16 -17.42 -6.17
CA ARG A 266 -2.02 -18.88 -6.26
C ARG A 266 -0.97 -19.31 -7.31
N GLY A 267 -1.00 -18.67 -8.48
CA GLY A 267 -0.10 -19.02 -9.59
C GLY A 267 1.38 -18.82 -9.27
N ILE A 268 1.72 -17.87 -8.41
CA ILE A 268 3.10 -17.62 -7.99
C ILE A 268 3.46 -18.32 -6.66
N GLY A 269 2.56 -19.13 -6.08
CA GLY A 269 2.81 -19.81 -4.80
C GLY A 269 2.94 -18.84 -3.62
N TYR A 270 2.05 -17.86 -3.55
CA TYR A 270 2.11 -16.79 -2.57
C TYR A 270 1.71 -17.24 -1.17
N ARG A 271 2.36 -16.67 -0.14
CA ARG A 271 2.02 -16.82 1.27
C ARG A 271 2.10 -15.46 1.97
N GLY A 272 1.19 -15.18 2.90
CA GLY A 272 1.20 -13.95 3.67
C GLY A 272 0.18 -12.92 3.18
N LEU A 273 0.37 -11.66 3.58
CA LEU A 273 -0.51 -10.56 3.17
C LEU A 273 -0.23 -10.14 1.74
N GLY A 274 -1.21 -10.25 0.87
CA GLY A 274 -1.16 -9.84 -0.54
C GLY A 274 -2.19 -8.76 -0.83
N TYR A 275 -1.76 -7.69 -1.48
CA TYR A 275 -2.62 -6.64 -2.01
C TYR A 275 -2.28 -6.46 -3.49
N VAL A 276 -3.31 -6.34 -4.31
CA VAL A 276 -3.13 -5.99 -5.72
C VAL A 276 -4.15 -4.94 -6.13
N GLU A 277 -3.69 -3.93 -6.86
CA GLU A 277 -4.53 -2.89 -7.43
C GLU A 277 -4.86 -3.21 -8.88
N LEU A 278 -6.15 -3.15 -9.23
CA LEU A 278 -6.64 -3.29 -10.59
C LEU A 278 -7.38 -2.03 -11.01
N LYS A 279 -7.30 -1.68 -12.29
CA LYS A 279 -8.09 -0.60 -12.88
C LYS A 279 -9.00 -1.16 -13.95
N ARG A 280 -10.27 -0.76 -13.92
CA ARG A 280 -11.22 -1.05 -14.98
C ARG A 280 -11.05 0.00 -16.10
N ASP A 281 -10.83 -0.47 -17.31
CA ASP A 281 -10.87 0.40 -18.50
C ASP A 281 -12.33 0.73 -18.83
N GLN A 282 -12.68 2.01 -18.82
CA GLN A 282 -14.06 2.45 -19.12
C GLN A 282 -14.48 2.22 -20.58
N ARG A 283 -13.54 2.05 -21.51
CA ARG A 283 -13.83 1.82 -22.93
C ARG A 283 -14.21 0.36 -23.19
N THR A 284 -13.49 -0.58 -22.53
CA THR A 284 -13.66 -2.02 -22.78
C THR A 284 -14.40 -2.74 -21.65
N GLY A 285 -14.42 -2.15 -20.44
CA GLY A 285 -14.93 -2.81 -19.25
C GLY A 285 -13.95 -3.81 -18.62
N GLU A 286 -12.81 -4.06 -19.23
CA GLU A 286 -11.80 -5.00 -18.75
C GLU A 286 -11.06 -4.46 -17.53
N HIS A 287 -10.59 -5.38 -16.68
CA HIS A 287 -9.83 -5.05 -15.48
C HIS A 287 -8.36 -5.42 -15.69
N PHE A 288 -7.47 -4.46 -15.55
CA PHE A 288 -6.03 -4.66 -15.66
C PHE A 288 -5.34 -4.52 -14.31
N ILE A 289 -4.41 -5.41 -14.01
CA ILE A 289 -3.53 -5.30 -12.83
C ILE A 289 -2.60 -4.11 -13.05
N ILE A 290 -2.58 -3.20 -12.08
CA ILE A 290 -1.71 -2.02 -12.10
C ILE A 290 -0.42 -2.27 -11.34
N GLU A 291 -0.54 -2.77 -10.10
CA GLU A 291 0.60 -3.15 -9.27
C GLU A 291 0.19 -4.07 -8.12
N PRO A 292 0.99 -5.08 -7.79
CA PRO A 292 0.91 -5.79 -6.52
C PRO A 292 1.65 -4.99 -5.43
N ASN A 293 1.16 -5.12 -4.19
CA ASN A 293 1.83 -4.66 -2.98
C ASN A 293 1.84 -5.82 -2.00
N VAL A 294 3.00 -6.35 -1.69
CA VAL A 294 3.13 -7.68 -1.09
C VAL A 294 3.83 -7.66 0.26
N GLY A 295 3.53 -8.65 1.09
CA GLY A 295 4.20 -8.89 2.37
C GLY A 295 3.90 -7.88 3.47
N ARG A 296 3.00 -6.93 3.25
CA ARG A 296 2.70 -5.88 4.21
C ARG A 296 1.22 -5.52 4.31
N PRO A 297 0.78 -5.00 5.46
CA PRO A 297 -0.49 -4.32 5.58
C PRO A 297 -0.57 -3.10 4.65
N THR A 298 -1.78 -2.67 4.34
CA THR A 298 -2.07 -1.46 3.57
C THR A 298 -3.16 -0.64 4.27
N GLY A 299 -3.45 0.57 3.80
CA GLY A 299 -4.60 1.33 4.29
C GLY A 299 -5.93 0.60 4.10
N ARG A 300 -5.98 -0.40 3.21
CA ARG A 300 -7.16 -1.25 2.99
C ARG A 300 -7.37 -2.29 4.09
N SER A 301 -6.34 -2.65 4.84
CA SER A 301 -6.50 -3.54 6.00
C SER A 301 -7.47 -2.96 7.03
N ALA A 302 -7.46 -1.64 7.25
CA ALA A 302 -8.40 -0.99 8.18
C ALA A 302 -9.85 -0.96 7.66
N ILE A 303 -10.05 -0.86 6.33
CA ILE A 303 -11.42 -0.95 5.79
C ILE A 303 -11.92 -2.40 5.83
N ALA A 304 -11.06 -3.40 5.60
CA ALA A 304 -11.40 -4.81 5.76
C ALA A 304 -11.86 -5.10 7.19
N GLU A 305 -11.10 -4.67 8.20
CA GLU A 305 -11.47 -4.80 9.61
C GLU A 305 -12.82 -4.13 9.93
N ALA A 306 -13.03 -2.91 9.44
CA ALA A 306 -14.30 -2.21 9.64
C ALA A 306 -15.47 -2.89 8.92
N GLY A 307 -15.22 -3.58 7.81
CA GLY A 307 -16.17 -4.43 7.08
C GLY A 307 -16.39 -5.80 7.70
N GLY A 308 -15.66 -6.13 8.77
CA GLY A 308 -15.77 -7.39 9.49
C GLY A 308 -14.89 -8.52 8.94
N VAL A 309 -13.88 -8.18 8.12
CA VAL A 309 -12.84 -9.14 7.67
C VAL A 309 -11.57 -8.90 8.47
N GLU A 310 -11.27 -9.83 9.38
CA GLU A 310 -10.16 -9.77 10.34
C GLU A 310 -8.83 -10.18 9.70
N LEU A 311 -8.43 -9.45 8.66
CA LEU A 311 -7.33 -9.80 7.76
C LEU A 311 -5.99 -9.97 8.50
N LEU A 312 -5.62 -8.95 9.31
CA LEU A 312 -4.34 -8.95 10.02
C LEU A 312 -4.35 -9.94 11.20
N TYR A 313 -5.49 -10.05 11.88
CA TYR A 313 -5.62 -10.99 12.97
C TYR A 313 -5.66 -12.45 12.49
N THR A 314 -6.20 -12.72 11.30
CA THR A 314 -6.11 -14.05 10.66
C THR A 314 -4.65 -14.46 10.43
N MET A 315 -3.81 -13.54 9.90
CA MET A 315 -2.38 -13.79 9.77
C MET A 315 -1.71 -14.07 11.13
N TYR A 316 -2.07 -13.30 12.15
CA TYR A 316 -1.53 -13.52 13.50
C TYR A 316 -1.88 -14.91 14.03
N CYS A 317 -3.16 -15.27 14.00
CA CYS A 317 -3.64 -16.57 14.49
C CYS A 317 -2.98 -17.74 13.76
N ASP A 318 -2.91 -17.68 12.42
CA ASP A 318 -2.25 -18.70 11.61
C ASP A 318 -0.75 -18.84 11.96
N ALA A 319 -0.06 -17.71 12.15
CA ALA A 319 1.36 -17.69 12.48
C ALA A 319 1.69 -18.34 13.84
N VAL A 320 0.82 -18.14 14.85
CA VAL A 320 1.04 -18.64 16.21
C VAL A 320 0.26 -19.91 16.53
N GLY A 321 -0.44 -20.49 15.55
CA GLY A 321 -1.19 -21.74 15.72
C GLY A 321 -2.49 -21.60 16.52
N LEU A 322 -3.08 -20.41 16.56
CA LEU A 322 -4.40 -20.19 17.18
C LEU A 322 -5.54 -20.52 16.23
N PRO A 323 -6.75 -20.82 16.72
CA PRO A 323 -7.93 -20.94 15.88
C PRO A 323 -8.15 -19.68 15.05
N LEU A 324 -8.42 -19.84 13.75
CA LEU A 324 -8.66 -18.71 12.88
C LEU A 324 -9.97 -18.00 13.27
N PRO A 325 -10.01 -16.65 13.20
CA PRO A 325 -11.21 -15.89 13.53
C PRO A 325 -12.35 -16.19 12.54
N ALA A 326 -13.60 -16.03 12.99
CA ALA A 326 -14.78 -16.25 12.15
C ALA A 326 -14.94 -15.18 11.06
N GLY A 327 -14.47 -13.95 11.29
CA GLY A 327 -14.59 -12.82 10.38
C GLY A 327 -13.56 -12.87 9.26
N ARG A 328 -13.69 -13.78 8.30
CA ARG A 328 -12.75 -13.94 7.18
C ARG A 328 -13.37 -13.73 5.80
N THR A 329 -14.69 -13.68 5.75
CA THR A 329 -15.47 -13.51 4.53
C THR A 329 -16.12 -12.13 4.48
N GLN A 330 -15.99 -11.45 3.36
CA GLN A 330 -16.57 -10.14 3.12
C GLN A 330 -18.11 -10.18 3.13
N ARG A 331 -18.73 -9.20 3.81
CA ARG A 331 -20.19 -9.13 3.98
C ARG A 331 -20.86 -8.03 3.15
N TYR A 332 -20.09 -7.24 2.41
CA TYR A 332 -20.56 -6.14 1.55
C TYR A 332 -21.44 -5.11 2.28
N THR A 333 -20.92 -4.61 3.40
CA THR A 333 -21.63 -3.64 4.25
C THR A 333 -21.57 -2.21 3.74
N GLY A 334 -20.79 -1.96 2.67
CA GLY A 334 -20.57 -0.62 2.12
C GLY A 334 -19.75 0.28 3.05
N VAL A 335 -18.95 -0.31 3.95
CA VAL A 335 -18.08 0.46 4.84
C VAL A 335 -17.05 1.24 4.04
N LYS A 336 -16.71 2.44 4.53
CA LYS A 336 -15.73 3.33 3.92
C LYS A 336 -14.49 3.47 4.78
N TRP A 337 -13.41 3.89 4.15
CA TRP A 337 -12.20 4.34 4.82
C TRP A 337 -11.84 5.74 4.35
N MET A 338 -11.47 6.61 5.30
CA MET A 338 -11.24 8.03 5.02
C MET A 338 -9.97 8.55 5.68
N HIS A 339 -9.17 9.25 4.88
CA HIS A 339 -8.14 10.16 5.36
C HIS A 339 -8.63 11.59 5.23
N LEU A 340 -9.25 12.13 6.28
CA LEU A 340 -10.01 13.38 6.27
C LEU A 340 -9.26 14.54 5.59
N ARG A 341 -8.05 14.87 6.03
CA ARG A 341 -7.26 15.98 5.49
C ARG A 341 -7.01 15.86 3.99
N ARG A 342 -6.59 14.67 3.54
CA ARG A 342 -6.33 14.41 2.11
C ARG A 342 -7.62 14.40 1.29
N ASP A 343 -8.72 13.94 1.87
CA ASP A 343 -10.02 13.95 1.19
C ASP A 343 -10.54 15.37 0.97
N VAL A 344 -10.38 16.26 1.97
CA VAL A 344 -10.69 17.70 1.83
C VAL A 344 -9.82 18.33 0.72
N GLN A 345 -8.53 18.05 0.69
CA GLN A 345 -7.62 18.56 -0.36
C GLN A 345 -8.03 18.06 -1.75
N SER A 346 -8.33 16.77 -1.88
CA SER A 346 -8.82 16.18 -3.13
C SER A 346 -10.15 16.79 -3.55
N ALA A 347 -11.12 16.87 -2.64
CA ALA A 347 -12.44 17.44 -2.92
C ALA A 347 -12.37 18.89 -3.38
N LEU A 348 -11.52 19.71 -2.73
CA LEU A 348 -11.32 21.11 -3.12
C LEU A 348 -10.71 21.24 -4.52
N HIS A 349 -9.75 20.38 -4.86
CA HIS A 349 -9.16 20.30 -6.21
C HIS A 349 -10.22 19.94 -7.25
N GLU A 350 -10.99 18.85 -7.00
CA GLU A 350 -12.03 18.36 -7.91
C GLU A 350 -13.18 19.37 -8.08
N TRP A 351 -13.54 20.09 -6.99
CA TRP A 351 -14.54 21.14 -7.03
C TRP A 351 -14.07 22.32 -7.90
N ARG A 352 -12.84 22.80 -7.71
CA ARG A 352 -12.25 23.87 -8.53
C ARG A 352 -12.16 23.50 -10.02
N ALA A 353 -11.97 22.22 -10.31
CA ALA A 353 -11.95 21.68 -11.66
C ALA A 353 -13.37 21.39 -12.23
N GLY A 354 -14.44 21.70 -11.50
CA GLY A 354 -15.82 21.47 -11.92
C GLY A 354 -16.25 19.99 -11.95
N ARG A 355 -15.44 19.06 -11.43
CA ARG A 355 -15.72 17.61 -11.44
C ARG A 355 -16.43 17.08 -10.20
N LEU A 356 -16.50 17.87 -9.14
CA LEU A 356 -17.19 17.49 -7.89
C LEU A 356 -18.00 18.65 -7.34
N THR A 357 -19.27 18.42 -7.00
CA THR A 357 -20.09 19.40 -6.31
C THR A 357 -20.00 19.23 -4.79
N PRO A 358 -20.20 20.30 -3.97
CA PRO A 358 -20.26 20.18 -2.52
C PRO A 358 -21.29 19.15 -2.03
N GLY A 359 -22.45 19.07 -2.68
CA GLY A 359 -23.49 18.11 -2.36
C GLY A 359 -23.06 16.66 -2.64
N ALA A 360 -22.42 16.40 -3.78
CA ALA A 360 -21.88 15.09 -4.12
C ALA A 360 -20.73 14.67 -3.17
N TRP A 361 -19.86 15.62 -2.79
CA TRP A 361 -18.84 15.38 -1.79
C TRP A 361 -19.45 14.97 -0.45
N TRP A 362 -20.41 15.73 0.06
CA TRP A 362 -21.10 15.43 1.31
C TRP A 362 -21.84 14.08 1.26
N ALA A 363 -22.48 13.77 0.13
CA ALA A 363 -23.13 12.48 -0.10
C ALA A 363 -22.15 11.32 -0.07
N SER A 364 -20.93 11.51 -0.60
CA SER A 364 -19.87 10.49 -0.58
C SER A 364 -19.40 10.13 0.84
N TRP A 365 -19.66 10.98 1.82
CA TRP A 365 -19.32 10.74 3.22
C TRP A 365 -20.37 9.92 3.99
N ARG A 366 -21.50 9.62 3.40
CA ARG A 366 -22.54 8.82 4.07
C ARG A 366 -22.08 7.38 4.31
N GLY A 367 -22.59 6.76 5.39
CA GLY A 367 -22.32 5.39 5.79
C GLY A 367 -21.22 5.25 6.86
N ARG A 368 -21.04 4.02 7.34
CA ARG A 368 -19.99 3.66 8.33
C ARG A 368 -18.61 3.91 7.76
N LYS A 369 -17.70 4.39 8.62
CA LYS A 369 -16.32 4.72 8.22
C LYS A 369 -15.29 4.21 9.21
N ALA A 370 -14.17 3.70 8.67
CA ALA A 370 -12.91 3.66 9.36
C ALA A 370 -12.10 4.91 9.00
N HIS A 371 -11.46 5.52 9.98
CA HIS A 371 -10.63 6.71 9.76
C HIS A 371 -9.15 6.34 9.76
N ALA A 372 -8.38 7.02 8.92
CA ALA A 372 -6.93 6.79 8.81
C ALA A 372 -6.19 7.08 10.12
N LEU A 373 -6.50 8.20 10.76
CA LEU A 373 -5.81 8.68 11.96
C LEU A 373 -6.72 8.79 13.17
N TRP A 374 -8.00 9.17 12.98
CA TRP A 374 -8.93 9.33 14.10
C TRP A 374 -9.34 7.98 14.68
N ASP A 375 -9.26 7.88 16.00
CA ASP A 375 -9.74 6.75 16.80
C ASP A 375 -10.11 7.27 18.18
N ALA A 376 -11.35 7.03 18.63
CA ALA A 376 -11.82 7.52 19.91
C ALA A 376 -11.06 6.89 21.12
N ALA A 377 -10.58 5.65 20.96
CA ALA A 377 -9.79 4.96 22.00
C ALA A 377 -8.30 5.38 22.00
N ASP A 378 -7.82 5.98 20.90
CA ASP A 378 -6.43 6.42 20.76
C ASP A 378 -6.36 7.70 19.91
N PRO A 379 -6.84 8.86 20.43
CA PRO A 379 -6.96 10.10 19.66
C PRO A 379 -5.64 10.86 19.46
N VAL A 380 -4.60 10.55 20.23
CA VAL A 380 -3.33 11.30 20.25
C VAL A 380 -2.69 11.43 18.86
N PRO A 381 -2.58 10.37 18.04
CA PRO A 381 -2.00 10.48 16.70
C PRO A 381 -2.72 11.47 15.78
N PHE A 382 -4.06 11.57 15.89
CA PHE A 382 -4.84 12.51 15.09
C PHE A 382 -4.53 13.97 15.45
N PHE A 383 -4.53 14.31 16.75
CA PHE A 383 -4.23 15.67 17.18
C PHE A 383 -2.76 16.02 16.95
N ALA A 384 -1.84 15.06 17.07
CA ALA A 384 -0.44 15.24 16.75
C ALA A 384 -0.22 15.53 15.25
N ASP A 385 -0.96 14.86 14.33
CA ASP A 385 -0.91 15.15 12.88
C ASP A 385 -1.39 16.58 12.58
N ILE A 386 -2.48 17.01 13.22
CA ILE A 386 -2.97 18.39 13.06
C ILE A 386 -1.92 19.40 13.54
N ALA A 387 -1.38 19.22 14.74
CA ALA A 387 -0.36 20.09 15.29
C ALA A 387 0.91 20.15 14.42
N HIS A 388 1.35 19.01 13.92
CA HIS A 388 2.50 18.90 13.02
C HIS A 388 2.27 19.69 11.72
N VAL A 389 1.10 19.56 11.09
CA VAL A 389 0.75 20.27 9.85
C VAL A 389 0.67 21.77 10.07
N VAL A 390 0.03 22.22 11.17
CA VAL A 390 -0.06 23.65 11.53
C VAL A 390 1.36 24.20 11.77
N GLY A 391 2.21 23.49 12.51
CA GLY A 391 3.59 23.88 12.75
C GLY A 391 4.43 24.01 11.47
N LEU A 392 4.25 23.11 10.50
CA LEU A 392 4.91 23.23 9.19
C LEU A 392 4.39 24.44 8.39
N GLY A 393 3.10 24.73 8.47
CA GLY A 393 2.49 25.91 7.83
C GLY A 393 3.05 27.22 8.37
N LEU A 394 3.17 27.32 9.69
CA LEU A 394 3.75 28.49 10.36
C LEU A 394 5.23 28.70 10.00
N ARG A 395 6.02 27.62 9.97
CA ARG A 395 7.46 27.70 9.59
C ARG A 395 7.63 28.17 8.15
N ARG A 396 6.80 27.70 7.20
CA ARG A 396 6.84 28.16 5.79
C ARG A 396 6.40 29.61 5.62
N GLY A 397 5.45 30.09 6.42
CA GLY A 397 5.01 31.47 6.44
C GLY A 397 6.11 32.44 6.96
N VAL A 398 6.93 31.98 7.91
CA VAL A 398 8.02 32.77 8.49
C VAL A 398 9.24 32.84 7.55
N THR A 399 9.49 31.80 6.73
CA THR A 399 10.64 31.76 5.81
C THR A 399 10.37 32.43 4.46
N ASN A 400 9.16 32.92 4.19
CA ASN A 400 8.81 33.58 2.92
C ASN A 400 7.86 34.79 3.13
N PRO A 401 8.28 35.88 3.80
CA PRO A 401 7.51 37.10 3.89
C PRO A 401 7.71 37.93 2.61
N GLY A 402 7.11 37.54 1.47
CA GLY A 402 7.14 38.41 0.30
C GLY A 402 7.38 37.73 -1.05
N ARG A 403 6.48 36.83 -1.46
CA ARG A 403 6.23 36.61 -2.87
C ARG A 403 4.71 36.64 -3.09
N PRO A 404 4.19 37.60 -3.86
CA PRO A 404 2.79 37.56 -4.29
C PRO A 404 2.61 36.34 -5.21
N THR A 405 1.55 35.59 -4.97
CA THR A 405 1.07 34.50 -5.82
C THR A 405 0.58 35.11 -7.12
N SER A 406 1.36 34.96 -8.17
CA SER A 406 0.91 35.10 -9.57
C SER A 406 0.67 33.73 -10.14
#